data_cb5374749f061efc3f61852aa2dab876
#
_entry.id   cb5374749f061efc3f61852aa2dab876
#
_cell.length_a   1.000
_cell.length_b   1.000
_cell.length_c   1.000
_cell.angle_alpha   90.00
_cell.angle_beta   90.00
_cell.angle_gamma   90.00
#
_symmetry.space_group_name_H-M   'P 1'
#
loop_
_entity.id
_entity.type
_entity.pdbx_description
1 polymer ?
#
loop_
_entity_poly.entity_id
_entity_poly.type
_entity_poly.pdbx_seq_one_letter_code
_entity_poly.pdbx_strand_id
1 'polypeptide(L)'
;MDFSILKHLTGLAGVSGCEQDVRAYVKTLLAPHADRISTDVMGNLIVYKKGTSDKNLLLCAHLDEVGLMVNYVGNDGFLRFICVGGIDPRTLLAQRVRLQTKEGPVLGVIGTKPAHITTEADRAKAVGLKELFIDTGLPVEQVKRLIPVGTTAVLDRPYEEFGDGKITAKSLDNRAGVFVLAELVRALENPFYNVYAVFTTQEEVGLRGAVTAAYGIKADLALSLDTTGAADIPACSPQDYIIRLGEGVGITICDSYTIGNPQLVDALRAICEQNAIAYQLRVASRGGNDAGAVHLSKTGVRTCALSLPTRNIHSNVEIVSKHDLEMMFALALHVAQHEITF
;
A
#
# COMPACT_ATOMS: atom_id res chain seq x y z
N MET A 1 -11.98 13.58 -7.24
CA MET A 1 -11.52 12.82 -6.07
C MET A 1 -11.26 13.76 -4.88
N ASP A 2 -11.59 13.32 -3.67
CA ASP A 2 -11.41 14.11 -2.44
C ASP A 2 -10.08 13.75 -1.76
N PHE A 3 -9.02 14.48 -2.05
CA PHE A 3 -7.68 14.24 -1.52
C PHE A 3 -7.54 14.41 0.01
N SER A 4 -8.56 14.99 0.67
CA SER A 4 -8.58 15.03 2.14
C SER A 4 -8.67 13.62 2.75
N ILE A 5 -9.29 12.67 2.04
CA ILE A 5 -9.37 11.26 2.42
C ILE A 5 -7.97 10.63 2.37
N LEU A 6 -7.20 10.85 1.30
CA LEU A 6 -5.82 10.35 1.19
C LEU A 6 -4.93 10.93 2.28
N LYS A 7 -5.04 12.24 2.53
CA LYS A 7 -4.33 12.91 3.64
C LYS A 7 -4.65 12.28 5.00
N HIS A 8 -5.91 11.93 5.25
CA HIS A 8 -6.30 11.28 6.50
C HIS A 8 -5.74 9.85 6.56
N LEU A 9 -5.89 9.06 5.49
CA LEU A 9 -5.40 7.68 5.40
C LEU A 9 -3.90 7.58 5.66
N THR A 10 -3.08 8.45 5.07
CA THR A 10 -1.63 8.46 5.28
C THR A 10 -1.23 8.92 6.68
N GLY A 11 -2.09 9.64 7.40
CA GLY A 11 -1.89 10.04 8.80
C GLY A 11 -2.08 8.91 9.81
N LEU A 12 -2.89 7.87 9.47
CA LEU A 12 -3.16 6.73 10.32
C LEU A 12 -1.97 5.77 10.37
N ALA A 13 -1.81 5.08 11.50
CA ALA A 13 -0.87 3.98 11.63
C ALA A 13 -1.55 2.65 11.28
N GLY A 14 -0.80 1.74 10.64
CA GLY A 14 -1.34 0.45 10.24
C GLY A 14 -0.25 -0.48 9.73
N VAL A 15 0.76 -0.77 10.57
CA VAL A 15 1.75 -1.81 10.26
C VAL A 15 1.05 -3.15 10.09
N SER A 16 1.55 -4.01 9.18
CA SER A 16 0.97 -5.34 8.91
C SER A 16 0.59 -6.08 10.19
N GLY A 17 -0.68 -6.50 10.29
CA GLY A 17 -1.28 -7.11 11.47
C GLY A 17 -1.85 -6.12 12.51
N CYS A 18 -1.69 -4.80 12.28
CA CYS A 18 -2.18 -3.72 13.15
C CYS A 18 -2.97 -2.66 12.37
N GLU A 19 -3.81 -3.07 11.42
CA GLU A 19 -4.54 -2.19 10.49
C GLU A 19 -5.89 -1.68 11.04
N GLN A 20 -6.19 -1.87 12.32
CA GLN A 20 -7.51 -1.64 12.90
C GLN A 20 -8.04 -0.22 12.68
N ASP A 21 -7.19 0.79 12.86
CA ASP A 21 -7.60 2.20 12.76
C ASP A 21 -7.92 2.58 11.31
N VAL A 22 -7.10 2.12 10.37
CA VAL A 22 -7.30 2.33 8.94
C VAL A 22 -8.58 1.65 8.48
N ARG A 23 -8.78 0.39 8.87
CA ARG A 23 -9.99 -0.38 8.59
C ARG A 23 -11.23 0.29 9.15
N ALA A 24 -11.19 0.78 10.39
CA ALA A 24 -12.31 1.47 11.04
C ALA A 24 -12.68 2.76 10.29
N TYR A 25 -11.69 3.52 9.86
CA TYR A 25 -11.91 4.72 9.06
C TYR A 25 -12.57 4.40 7.72
N VAL A 26 -12.01 3.47 6.95
CA VAL A 26 -12.55 3.06 5.65
C VAL A 26 -13.97 2.50 5.79
N LYS A 27 -14.21 1.68 6.81
CA LYS A 27 -15.54 1.15 7.13
C LYS A 27 -16.56 2.26 7.37
N THR A 28 -16.20 3.25 8.16
CA THR A 28 -17.08 4.40 8.47
C THR A 28 -17.34 5.24 7.21
N LEU A 29 -16.30 5.50 6.42
CA LEU A 29 -16.39 6.27 5.18
C LEU A 29 -17.35 5.61 4.16
N LEU A 30 -17.30 4.28 4.05
CA LEU A 30 -18.03 3.54 3.02
C LEU A 30 -19.39 3.01 3.46
N ALA A 31 -19.73 3.08 4.74
CA ALA A 31 -21.01 2.59 5.26
C ALA A 31 -22.25 3.15 4.52
N PRO A 32 -22.30 4.45 4.14
CA PRO A 32 -23.44 5.00 3.39
C PRO A 32 -23.52 4.55 1.92
N HIS A 33 -22.46 3.96 1.37
CA HIS A 33 -22.31 3.69 -0.05
C HIS A 33 -22.37 2.19 -0.40
N ALA A 34 -22.43 1.32 0.60
CA ALA A 34 -22.36 -0.13 0.45
C ALA A 34 -23.70 -0.80 0.74
N ASP A 35 -24.03 -1.87 0.01
CA ASP A 35 -25.18 -2.73 0.32
C ASP A 35 -24.87 -3.69 1.48
N ARG A 36 -23.61 -4.07 1.65
CA ARG A 36 -23.12 -4.90 2.75
C ARG A 36 -21.64 -4.60 3.05
N ILE A 37 -21.30 -4.58 4.33
CA ILE A 37 -19.91 -4.50 4.80
C ILE A 37 -19.68 -5.62 5.80
N SER A 38 -18.57 -6.34 5.65
CA SER A 38 -18.13 -7.38 6.57
C SER A 38 -16.62 -7.30 6.80
N THR A 39 -16.17 -7.89 7.89
CA THR A 39 -14.74 -8.06 8.19
C THR A 39 -14.51 -9.54 8.44
N ASP A 40 -13.53 -10.14 7.78
CA ASP A 40 -13.18 -11.53 8.00
C ASP A 40 -12.24 -11.72 9.21
N VAL A 41 -11.86 -12.97 9.49
CA VAL A 41 -10.99 -13.32 10.63
C VAL A 41 -9.57 -12.74 10.48
N MET A 42 -9.08 -12.59 9.25
CA MET A 42 -7.77 -11.97 8.99
C MET A 42 -7.80 -10.44 9.18
N GLY A 43 -9.00 -9.85 9.19
CA GLY A 43 -9.18 -8.41 9.29
C GLY A 43 -9.40 -7.71 7.95
N ASN A 44 -9.53 -8.44 6.84
CA ASN A 44 -9.92 -7.84 5.56
C ASN A 44 -11.29 -7.18 5.68
N LEU A 45 -11.41 -5.94 5.20
CA LEU A 45 -12.69 -5.27 5.08
C LEU A 45 -13.27 -5.54 3.69
N ILE A 46 -14.43 -6.20 3.64
CA ILE A 46 -15.11 -6.55 2.39
C ILE A 46 -16.35 -5.68 2.26
N VAL A 47 -16.35 -4.81 1.28
CA VAL A 47 -17.46 -3.91 0.92
C VAL A 47 -18.12 -4.43 -0.34
N TYR A 48 -19.41 -4.74 -0.26
CA TYR A 48 -20.18 -5.26 -1.37
C TYR A 48 -21.14 -4.23 -1.91
N LYS A 49 -21.17 -4.09 -3.23
CA LYS A 49 -22.12 -3.28 -3.99
C LYS A 49 -22.76 -4.16 -5.05
N LYS A 50 -24.12 -4.27 -5.01
CA LYS A 50 -24.88 -5.06 -5.96
C LYS A 50 -24.84 -4.44 -7.35
N GLY A 51 -24.60 -5.26 -8.35
CA GLY A 51 -24.62 -4.89 -9.76
C GLY A 51 -25.92 -5.26 -10.45
N THR A 52 -25.96 -4.99 -11.75
CA THR A 52 -27.09 -5.30 -12.64
C THR A 52 -26.96 -6.69 -13.28
N SER A 53 -25.78 -7.33 -13.19
CA SER A 53 -25.53 -8.68 -13.70
C SER A 53 -25.26 -9.67 -12.57
N ASP A 54 -25.17 -10.97 -12.92
CA ASP A 54 -24.79 -12.03 -11.99
C ASP A 54 -23.27 -12.24 -11.90
N LYS A 55 -22.48 -11.44 -12.63
CA LYS A 55 -21.02 -11.53 -12.63
C LYS A 55 -20.42 -10.77 -11.45
N ASN A 56 -19.35 -11.30 -10.88
CA ASN A 56 -18.66 -10.73 -9.72
C ASN A 56 -17.30 -10.16 -10.12
N LEU A 57 -17.05 -8.90 -9.75
CA LEU A 57 -15.77 -8.23 -9.86
C LEU A 57 -15.16 -8.08 -8.45
N LEU A 58 -13.93 -8.58 -8.27
CA LEU A 58 -13.14 -8.35 -7.08
C LEU A 58 -12.13 -7.23 -7.36
N LEU A 59 -12.20 -6.16 -6.59
CA LEU A 59 -11.21 -5.09 -6.56
C LEU A 59 -10.52 -5.13 -5.21
N CYS A 60 -9.20 -5.13 -5.15
CA CYS A 60 -8.48 -5.12 -3.89
C CYS A 60 -7.39 -4.06 -3.82
N ALA A 61 -7.14 -3.57 -2.59
CA ALA A 61 -6.04 -2.69 -2.20
C ALA A 61 -5.71 -2.96 -0.73
N HIS A 62 -4.42 -3.00 -0.37
CA HIS A 62 -4.05 -3.35 1.00
C HIS A 62 -4.05 -2.17 1.96
N LEU A 63 -4.48 -2.45 3.21
CA LEU A 63 -4.57 -1.46 4.30
C LEU A 63 -3.25 -1.26 5.02
N ASP A 64 -2.41 -2.29 5.05
CA ASP A 64 -1.17 -2.25 5.80
C ASP A 64 -0.11 -1.37 5.16
N GLU A 65 0.88 -1.06 5.94
CA GLU A 65 2.09 -0.34 5.53
C GLU A 65 3.30 -1.04 6.13
N VAL A 66 4.47 -0.92 5.50
CA VAL A 66 5.75 -1.30 6.09
C VAL A 66 6.01 -0.52 7.37
N GLY A 67 6.65 -1.15 8.36
CA GLY A 67 6.92 -0.49 9.63
C GLY A 67 7.95 -1.23 10.46
N LEU A 68 7.98 -0.90 11.74
CA LEU A 68 8.91 -1.46 12.69
C LEU A 68 8.16 -2.16 13.82
N MET A 69 8.79 -3.15 14.44
CA MET A 69 8.28 -3.79 15.64
C MET A 69 9.40 -3.91 16.69
N VAL A 70 9.15 -3.43 17.89
CA VAL A 70 10.08 -3.51 19.01
C VAL A 70 10.30 -4.98 19.37
N ASN A 71 11.55 -5.44 19.34
CA ASN A 71 11.93 -6.79 19.71
C ASN A 71 12.79 -6.86 20.97
N TYR A 72 13.27 -5.72 21.49
CA TYR A 72 14.02 -5.66 22.74
C TYR A 72 13.94 -4.26 23.36
N VAL A 73 13.80 -4.20 24.69
CA VAL A 73 13.80 -2.99 25.51
C VAL A 73 15.04 -3.02 26.40
N GLY A 74 15.95 -2.07 26.18
CA GLY A 74 17.21 -1.97 26.92
C GLY A 74 17.01 -1.55 28.38
N ASN A 75 17.95 -1.92 29.25
CA ASN A 75 18.00 -1.43 30.63
C ASN A 75 18.35 0.05 30.72
N ASP A 76 18.83 0.62 29.64
CA ASP A 76 19.15 2.03 29.41
C ASP A 76 17.99 2.82 28.78
N GLY A 77 16.86 2.16 28.45
CA GLY A 77 15.67 2.77 27.85
C GLY A 77 15.69 2.86 26.32
N PHE A 78 16.77 2.44 25.68
CA PHE A 78 16.80 2.37 24.21
C PHE A 78 16.10 1.10 23.71
N LEU A 79 15.46 1.19 22.54
CA LEU A 79 14.70 0.10 21.94
C LEU A 79 15.45 -0.47 20.73
N ARG A 80 15.45 -1.81 20.62
CA ARG A 80 15.80 -2.49 19.37
C ARG A 80 14.53 -2.92 18.65
N PHE A 81 14.62 -3.05 17.33
CA PHE A 81 13.47 -3.33 16.50
C PHE A 81 13.84 -4.20 15.30
N ILE A 82 12.83 -4.78 14.69
CA ILE A 82 12.88 -5.44 13.38
C ILE A 82 12.02 -4.66 12.40
N CYS A 83 12.28 -4.81 11.12
CA CYS A 83 11.37 -4.35 10.07
C CYS A 83 10.20 -5.33 9.92
N VAL A 84 9.01 -4.81 9.69
CA VAL A 84 7.82 -5.54 9.26
C VAL A 84 7.55 -5.07 7.83
N GLY A 85 7.66 -5.99 6.86
CA GLY A 85 7.72 -5.65 5.44
C GLY A 85 9.13 -5.26 4.97
N GLY A 86 9.23 -4.87 3.73
CA GLY A 86 10.49 -4.61 3.02
C GLY A 86 11.01 -3.19 3.20
N ILE A 87 11.76 -2.88 4.26
CA ILE A 87 12.38 -1.56 4.47
C ILE A 87 13.90 -1.64 4.27
N ASP A 88 14.44 -0.71 3.48
CA ASP A 88 15.89 -0.51 3.39
C ASP A 88 16.41 0.21 4.65
N PRO A 89 17.31 -0.40 5.45
CA PRO A 89 17.83 0.22 6.67
C PRO A 89 18.48 1.60 6.46
N ARG A 90 18.95 1.89 5.25
CA ARG A 90 19.56 3.20 4.92
C ARG A 90 18.54 4.34 5.00
N THR A 91 17.26 4.06 4.75
CA THR A 91 16.18 5.05 4.82
C THR A 91 15.73 5.34 6.26
N LEU A 92 16.12 4.51 7.22
CA LEU A 92 15.70 4.61 8.63
C LEU A 92 16.58 5.57 9.45
N LEU A 93 17.81 5.85 9.01
CA LEU A 93 18.75 6.63 9.77
C LEU A 93 18.24 8.07 9.99
N ALA A 94 18.27 8.52 11.26
CA ALA A 94 17.81 9.84 11.70
C ALA A 94 16.31 10.13 11.46
N GLN A 95 15.50 9.09 11.24
CA GLN A 95 14.06 9.25 11.07
C GLN A 95 13.33 9.36 12.41
N ARG A 96 12.21 10.05 12.37
CA ARG A 96 11.21 10.04 13.45
C ARG A 96 10.25 8.88 13.25
N VAL A 97 9.81 8.29 14.37
CA VAL A 97 8.81 7.22 14.38
C VAL A 97 7.74 7.50 15.42
N ARG A 98 6.54 6.97 15.20
CA ARG A 98 5.45 6.96 16.18
C ARG A 98 5.20 5.52 16.64
N LEU A 99 5.59 5.20 17.87
CA LEU A 99 5.32 3.92 18.50
C LEU A 99 3.86 3.87 18.93
N GLN A 100 3.16 2.81 18.58
CA GLN A 100 1.73 2.63 18.85
C GLN A 100 1.55 1.98 20.22
N THR A 101 1.27 2.78 21.25
CA THR A 101 1.03 2.27 22.61
C THR A 101 -0.45 2.30 22.97
N LYS A 102 -0.83 1.57 24.03
CA LYS A 102 -2.21 1.57 24.53
C LYS A 102 -2.66 2.94 25.10
N GLU A 103 -1.71 3.77 25.47
CA GLU A 103 -1.99 5.12 26.02
C GLU A 103 -1.91 6.22 24.95
N GLY A 104 -1.73 5.84 23.67
CA GLY A 104 -1.57 6.74 22.54
C GLY A 104 -0.17 6.65 21.94
N PRO A 105 0.09 7.35 20.81
CA PRO A 105 1.36 7.28 20.13
C PRO A 105 2.48 7.97 20.91
N VAL A 106 3.65 7.32 20.97
CA VAL A 106 4.88 7.88 21.56
C VAL A 106 5.85 8.20 20.43
N LEU A 107 6.39 9.42 20.43
CA LEU A 107 7.43 9.82 19.49
C LEU A 107 8.76 9.14 19.84
N GLY A 108 9.44 8.60 18.82
CA GLY A 108 10.81 8.11 18.91
C GLY A 108 11.67 8.65 17.78
N VAL A 109 12.98 8.61 17.97
CA VAL A 109 13.98 8.98 16.97
C VAL A 109 14.92 7.79 16.75
N ILE A 110 15.16 7.44 15.49
CA ILE A 110 16.11 6.38 15.15
C ILE A 110 17.52 6.93 15.15
N GLY A 111 18.36 6.39 16.01
CA GLY A 111 19.76 6.74 16.16
C GLY A 111 20.71 5.61 15.81
N THR A 112 21.98 5.98 15.64
CA THR A 112 23.12 5.08 15.46
C THR A 112 24.35 5.68 16.12
N LYS A 113 25.47 4.96 16.13
CA LYS A 113 26.75 5.44 16.64
C LYS A 113 27.18 6.73 15.91
N PRO A 114 27.51 7.81 16.62
CA PRO A 114 27.89 9.09 16.01
C PRO A 114 29.15 8.99 15.14
N ALA A 115 29.16 9.71 14.02
CA ALA A 115 30.25 9.65 13.03
C ALA A 115 31.64 10.02 13.60
N HIS A 116 31.73 10.96 14.57
CA HIS A 116 32.99 11.42 15.14
C HIS A 116 33.68 10.41 16.08
N ILE A 117 32.99 9.36 16.51
CA ILE A 117 33.56 8.23 17.27
C ILE A 117 33.56 6.93 16.48
N THR A 118 33.29 7.00 15.17
CA THR A 118 33.27 5.87 14.24
C THR A 118 34.55 5.85 13.42
N THR A 119 35.16 4.70 13.16
CA THR A 119 36.34 4.57 12.32
C THR A 119 36.03 4.92 10.85
N GLU A 120 37.05 5.28 10.06
CA GLU A 120 36.85 5.52 8.63
C GLU A 120 36.33 4.28 7.90
N ALA A 121 36.84 3.11 8.26
CA ALA A 121 36.38 1.83 7.71
C ALA A 121 34.91 1.53 8.02
N ASP A 122 34.41 1.92 9.20
CA ASP A 122 33.00 1.74 9.55
C ASP A 122 32.11 2.76 8.83
N ARG A 123 32.58 3.99 8.61
CA ARG A 123 31.83 5.01 7.85
C ARG A 123 31.68 4.66 6.37
N ALA A 124 32.60 3.88 5.82
CA ALA A 124 32.54 3.41 4.44
C ALA A 124 31.47 2.29 4.23
N LYS A 125 30.95 1.70 5.31
CA LYS A 125 29.93 0.65 5.26
C LYS A 125 28.53 1.24 5.42
N ALA A 126 27.55 0.65 4.75
CA ALA A 126 26.15 0.97 5.01
C ALA A 126 25.80 0.53 6.45
N VAL A 127 25.11 1.43 7.18
CA VAL A 127 24.63 1.12 8.55
C VAL A 127 23.59 0.00 8.48
N GLY A 128 23.85 -1.07 9.20
CA GLY A 128 22.95 -2.22 9.27
C GLY A 128 21.85 -2.03 10.34
N LEU A 129 20.75 -2.77 10.19
CA LEU A 129 19.61 -2.68 11.10
C LEU A 129 20.01 -2.91 12.59
N LYS A 130 20.97 -3.79 12.84
CA LYS A 130 21.45 -4.10 14.20
C LYS A 130 22.21 -2.95 14.88
N GLU A 131 22.63 -1.94 14.12
CA GLU A 131 23.34 -0.77 14.64
C GLU A 131 22.37 0.37 14.99
N LEU A 132 21.09 0.24 14.55
CA LEU A 132 20.05 1.23 14.80
C LEU A 132 19.34 0.95 16.13
N PHE A 133 18.86 2.01 16.76
CA PHE A 133 18.03 1.97 17.97
C PHE A 133 16.97 3.08 17.90
N ILE A 134 15.90 2.94 18.68
CA ILE A 134 14.93 4.03 18.88
C ILE A 134 15.18 4.62 20.27
N ASP A 135 15.29 5.94 20.31
CA ASP A 135 15.30 6.76 21.51
C ASP A 135 13.97 7.50 21.61
N THR A 136 13.28 7.35 22.73
CA THR A 136 12.00 8.01 23.01
C THR A 136 12.14 9.23 23.92
N GLY A 137 13.33 9.45 24.49
CA GLY A 137 13.57 10.51 25.49
C GLY A 137 12.85 10.29 26.83
N LEU A 138 12.15 9.16 27.00
CA LEU A 138 11.41 8.85 28.23
C LEU A 138 12.33 8.20 29.28
N PRO A 139 12.04 8.38 30.58
CA PRO A 139 12.67 7.60 31.63
C PRO A 139 12.48 6.10 31.43
N VAL A 140 13.49 5.29 31.76
CA VAL A 140 13.51 3.82 31.55
C VAL A 140 12.25 3.13 32.06
N GLU A 141 11.78 3.49 33.26
CA GLU A 141 10.60 2.87 33.85
C GLU A 141 9.31 3.17 33.04
N GLN A 142 9.23 4.33 32.42
CA GLN A 142 8.12 4.66 31.52
C GLN A 142 8.23 3.89 30.22
N VAL A 143 9.44 3.78 29.64
CA VAL A 143 9.67 2.98 28.43
C VAL A 143 9.22 1.54 28.66
N LYS A 144 9.68 0.90 29.74
CA LYS A 144 9.32 -0.49 30.08
C LYS A 144 7.81 -0.68 30.30
N ARG A 145 7.14 0.32 30.86
CA ARG A 145 5.69 0.29 31.09
C ARG A 145 4.88 0.46 29.79
N LEU A 146 5.27 1.42 28.97
CA LEU A 146 4.47 1.86 27.80
C LEU A 146 4.77 1.06 26.53
N ILE A 147 6.02 0.60 26.37
CA ILE A 147 6.53 0.07 25.10
C ILE A 147 7.04 -1.37 25.30
N PRO A 148 6.14 -2.34 25.48
CA PRO A 148 6.55 -3.75 25.56
C PRO A 148 7.06 -4.25 24.20
N VAL A 149 7.77 -5.38 24.21
CA VAL A 149 8.11 -6.13 22.99
C VAL A 149 6.82 -6.44 22.22
N GLY A 150 6.87 -6.27 20.89
CA GLY A 150 5.71 -6.37 20.00
C GLY A 150 5.03 -5.03 19.72
N THR A 151 5.41 -3.94 20.40
CA THR A 151 4.91 -2.59 20.03
C THR A 151 5.36 -2.24 18.63
N THR A 152 4.40 -1.86 17.76
CA THR A 152 4.69 -1.43 16.41
C THR A 152 5.02 0.07 16.35
N ALA A 153 5.78 0.46 15.33
CA ALA A 153 6.08 1.85 15.05
C ALA A 153 6.01 2.13 13.55
N VAL A 154 5.40 3.26 13.20
CA VAL A 154 5.37 3.77 11.83
C VAL A 154 6.36 4.92 11.67
N LEU A 155 6.89 5.09 10.46
CA LEU A 155 7.67 6.27 10.12
C LEU A 155 6.79 7.53 10.23
N ASP A 156 7.32 8.61 10.78
CA ASP A 156 6.56 9.83 11.05
C ASP A 156 6.84 10.88 9.98
N ARG A 157 5.91 11.00 9.02
CA ARG A 157 5.95 12.03 7.98
C ARG A 157 4.53 12.46 7.63
N PRO A 158 4.23 13.78 7.59
CA PRO A 158 2.94 14.28 7.16
C PRO A 158 2.76 14.15 5.64
N TYR A 159 1.49 14.20 5.22
CA TYR A 159 1.11 14.42 3.82
C TYR A 159 1.44 15.85 3.42
N GLU A 160 2.11 16.02 2.30
CA GLU A 160 2.42 17.32 1.70
C GLU A 160 2.21 17.27 0.18
N GLU A 161 1.61 18.33 -0.36
CA GLU A 161 1.55 18.55 -1.80
C GLU A 161 2.71 19.44 -2.24
N PHE A 162 3.37 19.11 -3.33
CA PHE A 162 4.50 19.87 -3.84
C PHE A 162 4.62 19.78 -5.36
N GLY A 163 5.37 20.73 -5.94
CA GLY A 163 5.57 20.79 -7.37
C GLY A 163 4.24 20.85 -8.14
N ASP A 164 4.21 20.24 -9.30
CA ASP A 164 3.03 20.17 -10.17
C ASP A 164 2.26 18.88 -9.90
N GLY A 165 1.23 18.97 -9.06
CA GLY A 165 0.31 17.87 -8.77
C GLY A 165 0.95 16.63 -8.16
N LYS A 166 2.06 16.75 -7.42
CA LYS A 166 2.71 15.65 -6.72
C LYS A 166 2.34 15.67 -5.24
N ILE A 167 2.29 14.48 -4.66
CA ILE A 167 2.01 14.25 -3.26
C ILE A 167 3.18 13.46 -2.67
N THR A 168 3.67 13.86 -1.50
CA THR A 168 4.59 13.06 -0.69
C THR A 168 4.00 12.78 0.67
N ALA A 169 4.14 11.55 1.12
CA ALA A 169 3.73 11.09 2.45
C ALA A 169 4.43 9.76 2.77
N LYS A 170 4.28 9.30 4.01
CA LYS A 170 4.49 7.89 4.33
C LYS A 170 3.33 7.06 3.77
N SER A 171 3.52 5.76 3.59
CA SER A 171 2.46 4.78 3.31
C SER A 171 1.53 5.10 2.13
N LEU A 172 1.99 5.87 1.12
CA LEU A 172 1.28 5.95 -0.15
C LEU A 172 1.16 4.55 -0.78
N ASP A 173 2.13 3.71 -0.52
CA ASP A 173 2.04 2.26 -0.57
C ASP A 173 1.33 1.71 0.68
N ASN A 174 0.08 1.22 0.64
CA ASN A 174 -0.82 1.34 -0.52
C ASN A 174 -2.09 2.15 -0.15
N ARG A 175 -1.92 3.21 0.70
CA ARG A 175 -3.06 4.11 1.01
C ARG A 175 -3.56 4.86 -0.22
N ALA A 176 -2.73 4.95 -1.27
CA ALA A 176 -3.11 5.49 -2.56
C ALA A 176 -4.11 4.56 -3.27
N GLY A 177 -3.85 3.26 -3.31
CA GLY A 177 -4.80 2.27 -3.84
C GLY A 177 -6.08 2.17 -2.99
N VAL A 178 -5.95 2.20 -1.65
CA VAL A 178 -7.09 2.27 -0.72
C VAL A 178 -7.96 3.50 -1.00
N PHE A 179 -7.35 4.65 -1.22
CA PHE A 179 -8.04 5.89 -1.56
C PHE A 179 -8.80 5.77 -2.89
N VAL A 180 -8.14 5.28 -3.94
CA VAL A 180 -8.77 5.08 -5.26
C VAL A 180 -9.95 4.12 -5.14
N LEU A 181 -9.78 3.00 -4.44
CA LEU A 181 -10.84 2.01 -4.25
C LEU A 181 -12.01 2.57 -3.42
N ALA A 182 -11.72 3.38 -2.41
CA ALA A 182 -12.75 4.04 -1.60
C ALA A 182 -13.54 5.06 -2.42
N GLU A 183 -12.87 5.91 -3.20
CA GLU A 183 -13.53 6.87 -4.10
C GLU A 183 -14.35 6.15 -5.17
N LEU A 184 -13.87 5.01 -5.68
CA LEU A 184 -14.61 4.19 -6.63
C LEU A 184 -15.93 3.70 -6.00
N VAL A 185 -15.91 3.11 -4.80
CA VAL A 185 -17.12 2.65 -4.12
C VAL A 185 -18.11 3.79 -3.89
N ARG A 186 -17.63 4.98 -3.55
CA ARG A 186 -18.46 6.19 -3.37
C ARG A 186 -19.12 6.66 -4.67
N ALA A 187 -18.46 6.46 -5.80
CA ALA A 187 -18.93 6.89 -7.12
C ALA A 187 -19.81 5.83 -7.83
N LEU A 188 -19.84 4.59 -7.34
CA LEU A 188 -20.58 3.51 -7.99
C LEU A 188 -22.11 3.71 -7.87
N GLU A 189 -22.73 3.90 -9.03
CA GLU A 189 -24.18 3.89 -9.20
C GLU A 189 -24.56 2.80 -10.21
N ASN A 190 -25.34 1.78 -9.76
CA ASN A 190 -25.81 0.66 -10.58
C ASN A 190 -24.70 0.01 -11.44
N PRO A 191 -23.59 -0.47 -10.87
CA PRO A 191 -22.51 -1.07 -11.63
C PRO A 191 -22.98 -2.31 -12.41
N PHE A 192 -22.25 -2.66 -13.47
CA PHE A 192 -22.56 -3.89 -14.23
C PHE A 192 -22.30 -5.14 -13.37
N TYR A 193 -21.15 -5.20 -12.72
CA TYR A 193 -20.76 -6.32 -11.85
C TYR A 193 -21.30 -6.15 -10.43
N ASN A 194 -21.54 -7.27 -9.74
CA ASN A 194 -21.52 -7.27 -8.29
C ASN A 194 -20.09 -6.97 -7.85
N VAL A 195 -19.86 -5.81 -7.25
CA VAL A 195 -18.52 -5.38 -6.87
C VAL A 195 -18.20 -5.79 -5.43
N TYR A 196 -17.11 -6.51 -5.27
CA TYR A 196 -16.48 -6.80 -3.99
C TYR A 196 -15.22 -5.94 -3.89
N ALA A 197 -15.31 -4.80 -3.21
CA ALA A 197 -14.15 -3.98 -2.87
C ALA A 197 -13.54 -4.53 -1.58
N VAL A 198 -12.35 -5.09 -1.68
CA VAL A 198 -11.65 -5.76 -0.59
C VAL A 198 -10.45 -4.93 -0.17
N PHE A 199 -10.50 -4.44 1.06
CA PHE A 199 -9.37 -3.76 1.68
C PHE A 199 -8.62 -4.81 2.49
N THR A 200 -7.52 -5.28 1.94
CA THR A 200 -6.78 -6.44 2.43
C THR A 200 -5.82 -6.07 3.56
N THR A 201 -5.40 -7.06 4.33
CA THR A 201 -4.44 -6.93 5.42
C THR A 201 -3.18 -7.75 5.13
N GLN A 202 -2.04 -7.36 5.74
CA GLN A 202 -0.81 -8.15 5.70
C GLN A 202 -0.31 -8.50 4.29
N GLU A 203 -0.45 -7.57 3.35
CA GLU A 203 0.11 -7.69 2.00
C GLU A 203 1.64 -7.71 2.06
N GLU A 204 2.23 -6.76 2.76
CA GLU A 204 3.67 -6.48 2.88
C GLU A 204 4.50 -7.63 3.51
N VAL A 205 3.81 -8.59 4.09
CA VAL A 205 4.41 -9.78 4.71
C VAL A 205 4.00 -11.08 4.02
N GLY A 206 3.48 -11.00 2.79
CA GLY A 206 3.22 -12.14 1.91
C GLY A 206 1.77 -12.33 1.47
N LEU A 207 1.05 -11.27 1.08
CA LEU A 207 -0.29 -11.28 0.43
C LEU A 207 -1.36 -12.02 1.24
N ARG A 208 -1.22 -12.07 2.57
CA ARG A 208 -1.95 -13.03 3.44
C ARG A 208 -3.45 -12.77 3.46
N GLY A 209 -3.85 -11.51 3.52
CA GLY A 209 -5.26 -11.12 3.49
C GLY A 209 -5.93 -11.45 2.17
N ALA A 210 -5.26 -11.20 1.06
CA ALA A 210 -5.78 -11.49 -0.28
C ALA A 210 -6.06 -12.99 -0.49
N VAL A 211 -5.21 -13.87 0.05
CA VAL A 211 -5.42 -15.33 0.00
C VAL A 211 -6.77 -15.71 0.60
N THR A 212 -7.07 -15.21 1.80
CA THR A 212 -8.31 -15.58 2.50
C THR A 212 -9.54 -14.91 1.91
N ALA A 213 -9.44 -13.64 1.53
CA ALA A 213 -10.53 -12.90 0.92
C ALA A 213 -10.94 -13.49 -0.44
N ALA A 214 -9.98 -13.75 -1.33
CA ALA A 214 -10.24 -14.33 -2.64
C ALA A 214 -10.81 -15.75 -2.55
N TYR A 215 -10.40 -16.54 -1.54
CA TYR A 215 -11.02 -17.85 -1.30
C TYR A 215 -12.50 -17.73 -0.94
N GLY A 216 -12.89 -16.72 -0.14
CA GLY A 216 -14.27 -16.49 0.26
C GLY A 216 -15.18 -15.95 -0.86
N ILE A 217 -14.62 -15.33 -1.89
CA ILE A 217 -15.35 -14.65 -2.97
C ILE A 217 -15.25 -15.47 -4.26
N LYS A 218 -16.40 -15.71 -4.93
CA LYS A 218 -16.40 -16.28 -6.27
C LYS A 218 -16.30 -15.16 -7.30
N ALA A 219 -15.08 -14.71 -7.60
CA ALA A 219 -14.85 -13.68 -8.59
C ALA A 219 -14.79 -14.26 -10.02
N ASP A 220 -15.40 -13.57 -10.99
CA ASP A 220 -15.27 -13.84 -12.43
C ASP A 220 -14.10 -13.04 -13.02
N LEU A 221 -13.82 -11.88 -12.43
CA LEU A 221 -12.78 -10.94 -12.80
C LEU A 221 -12.20 -10.30 -11.54
N ALA A 222 -10.90 -9.98 -11.55
CA ALA A 222 -10.27 -9.26 -10.45
C ALA A 222 -9.25 -8.23 -10.91
N LEU A 223 -9.19 -7.09 -10.19
CA LEU A 223 -8.12 -6.11 -10.30
C LEU A 223 -7.53 -5.83 -8.93
N SER A 224 -6.21 -5.86 -8.83
CA SER A 224 -5.47 -5.31 -7.67
C SER A 224 -5.09 -3.87 -7.99
N LEU A 225 -5.40 -2.95 -7.09
CA LEU A 225 -5.01 -1.54 -7.17
C LEU A 225 -3.86 -1.34 -6.21
N ASP A 226 -2.66 -1.13 -6.74
CA ASP A 226 -1.46 -1.09 -5.92
C ASP A 226 -0.44 -0.08 -6.43
N THR A 227 0.58 0.21 -5.65
CA THR A 227 1.71 1.04 -6.08
C THR A 227 2.80 0.18 -6.75
N THR A 228 3.75 0.83 -7.37
CA THR A 228 4.96 0.18 -7.88
C THR A 228 6.10 1.18 -8.01
N GLY A 229 7.33 0.74 -7.71
CA GLY A 229 8.51 1.58 -7.86
C GLY A 229 8.70 2.04 -9.30
N ALA A 230 8.72 3.34 -9.53
CA ALA A 230 8.84 3.94 -10.87
C ALA A 230 10.25 3.77 -11.44
N ALA A 231 11.27 3.92 -10.64
CA ALA A 231 12.71 3.92 -11.02
C ALA A 231 13.12 4.99 -12.05
N ASP A 232 12.25 5.95 -12.35
CA ASP A 232 12.49 7.07 -13.25
C ASP A 232 13.27 8.21 -12.55
N ILE A 233 14.44 7.87 -12.02
CA ILE A 233 15.31 8.73 -11.22
C ILE A 233 16.72 8.80 -11.81
N PRO A 234 17.52 9.84 -11.51
CA PRO A 234 18.85 10.03 -12.10
C PRO A 234 19.84 8.87 -11.90
N ALA A 235 19.62 8.01 -10.90
CA ALA A 235 20.48 6.86 -10.60
C ALA A 235 20.17 5.63 -11.45
N CYS A 236 19.12 5.66 -12.30
CA CYS A 236 18.69 4.56 -13.15
C CYS A 236 18.84 4.94 -14.63
N SER A 237 19.13 3.98 -15.50
CA SER A 237 19.08 4.17 -16.94
C SER A 237 17.65 3.96 -17.47
N PRO A 238 17.27 4.54 -18.62
CA PRO A 238 15.92 4.43 -19.16
C PRO A 238 15.39 3.00 -19.32
N GLN A 239 16.28 2.04 -19.58
CA GLN A 239 15.92 0.62 -19.69
C GLN A 239 15.54 -0.02 -18.34
N ASP A 240 15.89 0.62 -17.22
CA ASP A 240 15.57 0.15 -15.88
C ASP A 240 14.24 0.75 -15.36
N TYR A 241 13.65 1.69 -16.12
CA TYR A 241 12.38 2.28 -15.76
C TYR A 241 11.25 1.26 -15.91
N ILE A 242 10.60 0.94 -14.81
CA ILE A 242 9.44 0.03 -14.82
C ILE A 242 8.24 0.76 -15.41
N ILE A 243 7.93 1.93 -14.85
CA ILE A 243 6.94 2.91 -15.30
C ILE A 243 7.41 4.31 -14.86
N ARG A 244 6.74 5.37 -15.31
CA ARG A 244 7.12 6.76 -15.01
C ARG A 244 6.03 7.49 -14.26
N LEU A 245 6.44 8.30 -13.30
CA LEU A 245 5.55 9.16 -12.54
C LEU A 245 4.94 10.27 -13.40
N GLY A 246 3.62 10.37 -13.42
CA GLY A 246 2.89 11.39 -14.16
C GLY A 246 2.49 10.98 -15.58
N GLU A 247 2.79 9.77 -16.02
CA GLU A 247 2.44 9.25 -17.34
C GLU A 247 1.25 8.28 -17.34
N GLY A 248 0.47 8.26 -16.27
CA GLY A 248 -0.75 7.46 -16.16
C GLY A 248 -0.59 6.14 -15.42
N VAL A 249 -1.67 5.37 -15.34
CA VAL A 249 -1.76 4.10 -14.63
C VAL A 249 -0.97 2.99 -15.33
N GLY A 250 -0.24 2.18 -14.57
CA GLY A 250 0.42 0.98 -15.08
C GLY A 250 -0.56 -0.20 -15.19
N ILE A 251 -0.67 -0.81 -16.39
CA ILE A 251 -1.35 -2.09 -16.58
C ILE A 251 -0.27 -3.18 -16.50
N THR A 252 -0.33 -4.03 -15.48
CA THR A 252 0.71 -5.03 -15.22
C THR A 252 0.57 -6.24 -16.14
N ILE A 253 1.56 -6.42 -17.02
CA ILE A 253 1.71 -7.62 -17.85
C ILE A 253 2.34 -8.74 -17.03
N CYS A 254 3.41 -8.43 -16.26
CA CYS A 254 4.16 -9.42 -15.49
C CYS A 254 4.87 -8.78 -14.29
N ASP A 255 4.88 -9.51 -13.17
CA ASP A 255 5.78 -9.27 -12.03
C ASP A 255 6.23 -10.64 -11.44
N SER A 256 6.86 -10.65 -10.24
CA SER A 256 7.36 -11.89 -9.64
C SER A 256 6.28 -12.90 -9.25
N TYR A 257 5.06 -12.45 -9.02
CA TYR A 257 3.95 -13.26 -8.50
C TYR A 257 2.79 -13.40 -9.48
N THR A 258 2.70 -12.52 -10.51
CA THR A 258 1.55 -12.46 -11.40
C THR A 258 1.99 -12.34 -12.86
N ILE A 259 1.33 -13.09 -13.73
CA ILE A 259 1.23 -12.78 -15.15
C ILE A 259 -0.22 -12.35 -15.40
N GLY A 260 -0.42 -11.10 -15.79
CA GLY A 260 -1.74 -10.55 -16.09
C GLY A 260 -2.42 -11.40 -17.18
N ASN A 261 -3.72 -11.67 -17.01
CA ASN A 261 -4.46 -12.42 -18.04
C ASN A 261 -4.39 -11.65 -19.38
N PRO A 262 -3.86 -12.24 -20.48
CA PRO A 262 -3.61 -11.49 -21.72
C PRO A 262 -4.87 -10.82 -22.31
N GLN A 263 -5.99 -11.54 -22.30
CA GLN A 263 -7.26 -10.99 -22.81
C GLN A 263 -7.74 -9.80 -21.97
N LEU A 264 -7.57 -9.87 -20.65
CA LEU A 264 -7.90 -8.76 -19.76
C LEU A 264 -6.96 -7.57 -19.98
N VAL A 265 -5.66 -7.81 -20.12
CA VAL A 265 -4.67 -6.74 -20.42
C VAL A 265 -5.03 -6.03 -21.73
N ASP A 266 -5.38 -6.77 -22.79
CA ASP A 266 -5.77 -6.19 -24.07
C ASP A 266 -7.09 -5.39 -23.95
N ALA A 267 -8.07 -5.91 -23.20
CA ALA A 267 -9.32 -5.19 -22.92
C ALA A 267 -9.07 -3.87 -22.15
N LEU A 268 -8.25 -3.91 -21.12
CA LEU A 268 -7.88 -2.71 -20.34
C LEU A 268 -7.17 -1.64 -21.21
N ARG A 269 -6.27 -2.06 -22.09
CA ARG A 269 -5.63 -1.16 -23.06
C ARG A 269 -6.64 -0.53 -23.99
N ALA A 270 -7.54 -1.32 -24.58
CA ALA A 270 -8.59 -0.82 -25.47
C ALA A 270 -9.50 0.19 -24.76
N ILE A 271 -9.86 -0.06 -23.49
CA ILE A 271 -10.62 0.90 -22.68
C ILE A 271 -9.85 2.20 -22.50
N CYS A 272 -8.57 2.14 -22.18
CA CYS A 272 -7.74 3.34 -22.03
C CYS A 272 -7.68 4.16 -23.32
N GLU A 273 -7.46 3.51 -24.46
CA GLU A 273 -7.38 4.16 -25.78
C GLU A 273 -8.72 4.80 -26.18
N GLN A 274 -9.85 4.12 -25.95
CA GLN A 274 -11.19 4.61 -26.28
C GLN A 274 -11.66 5.77 -25.39
N ASN A 275 -11.19 5.83 -24.14
CA ASN A 275 -11.63 6.81 -23.15
C ASN A 275 -10.57 7.88 -22.83
N ALA A 276 -9.48 7.94 -23.60
CA ALA A 276 -8.36 8.87 -23.38
C ALA A 276 -7.78 8.79 -21.95
N ILE A 277 -7.72 7.59 -21.37
CA ILE A 277 -7.09 7.33 -20.07
C ILE A 277 -5.60 7.10 -20.32
N ALA A 278 -4.74 7.93 -19.72
CA ALA A 278 -3.29 7.76 -19.81
C ALA A 278 -2.87 6.48 -19.08
N TYR A 279 -2.10 5.62 -19.77
CA TYR A 279 -1.64 4.35 -19.23
C TYR A 279 -0.23 3.97 -19.69
N GLN A 280 0.37 3.07 -18.97
CA GLN A 280 1.67 2.47 -19.28
C GLN A 280 1.58 0.95 -19.15
N LEU A 281 2.41 0.22 -19.89
CA LEU A 281 2.53 -1.23 -19.73
C LEU A 281 3.66 -1.53 -18.72
N ARG A 282 3.33 -2.28 -17.67
CA ARG A 282 4.29 -2.63 -16.62
C ARG A 282 4.79 -4.07 -16.80
N VAL A 283 6.11 -4.20 -16.94
CA VAL A 283 6.82 -5.48 -16.86
C VAL A 283 7.93 -5.34 -15.83
N ALA A 284 7.90 -6.12 -14.78
CA ALA A 284 8.89 -6.09 -13.71
C ALA A 284 9.36 -7.50 -13.36
N SER A 285 10.66 -7.63 -13.07
CA SER A 285 11.24 -8.92 -12.64
C SER A 285 11.19 -9.15 -11.14
N ARG A 286 10.75 -8.14 -10.38
CA ARG A 286 10.70 -8.16 -8.90
C ARG A 286 9.42 -7.48 -8.40
N GLY A 287 9.14 -7.70 -7.13
CA GLY A 287 7.92 -7.21 -6.50
C GLY A 287 6.71 -8.06 -6.87
N GLY A 288 5.60 -7.78 -6.25
CA GLY A 288 4.32 -8.43 -6.48
C GLY A 288 3.26 -7.62 -5.74
N ASN A 289 2.04 -8.06 -5.79
CA ASN A 289 0.89 -7.45 -5.13
C ASN A 289 -0.21 -8.50 -4.94
N ASP A 290 -1.33 -8.11 -4.38
CA ASP A 290 -2.46 -8.99 -4.09
C ASP A 290 -2.99 -9.77 -5.30
N ALA A 291 -2.78 -9.32 -6.54
CA ALA A 291 -3.12 -10.07 -7.75
C ALA A 291 -2.46 -11.45 -7.76
N GLY A 292 -1.23 -11.56 -7.20
CA GLY A 292 -0.48 -12.81 -7.08
C GLY A 292 -1.19 -13.88 -6.24
N ALA A 293 -1.97 -13.48 -5.25
CA ALA A 293 -2.80 -14.40 -4.46
C ALA A 293 -4.18 -14.63 -5.11
N VAL A 294 -4.79 -13.57 -5.63
CA VAL A 294 -6.15 -13.62 -6.18
C VAL A 294 -6.23 -14.51 -7.41
N HIS A 295 -5.28 -14.41 -8.36
CA HIS A 295 -5.35 -15.19 -9.60
C HIS A 295 -5.24 -16.71 -9.40
N LEU A 296 -4.63 -17.15 -8.28
CA LEU A 296 -4.49 -18.56 -7.91
C LEU A 296 -5.68 -19.09 -7.08
N SER A 297 -6.66 -18.23 -6.76
CA SER A 297 -7.78 -18.63 -5.90
C SER A 297 -8.67 -19.66 -6.59
N LYS A 298 -9.06 -20.72 -5.85
CA LYS A 298 -9.94 -21.80 -6.32
C LYS A 298 -9.42 -22.48 -7.59
N THR A 299 -10.11 -22.28 -8.71
CA THR A 299 -9.76 -22.82 -10.03
C THR A 299 -9.05 -21.79 -10.93
N GLY A 300 -8.70 -20.66 -10.35
CA GLY A 300 -8.12 -19.50 -11.03
C GLY A 300 -9.15 -18.41 -11.30
N VAL A 301 -8.66 -17.15 -11.26
CA VAL A 301 -9.45 -15.93 -11.55
C VAL A 301 -8.71 -15.12 -12.61
N ARG A 302 -9.44 -14.61 -13.62
CA ARG A 302 -8.87 -13.64 -14.55
C ARG A 302 -8.49 -12.38 -13.81
N THR A 303 -7.20 -12.09 -13.73
CA THR A 303 -6.69 -11.03 -12.86
C THR A 303 -5.65 -10.18 -13.58
N CYS A 304 -5.62 -8.90 -13.28
CA CYS A 304 -4.57 -7.96 -13.63
C CYS A 304 -4.32 -7.03 -12.44
N ALA A 305 -3.12 -6.49 -12.31
CA ALA A 305 -2.84 -5.40 -11.38
C ALA A 305 -2.81 -4.06 -12.14
N LEU A 306 -3.48 -3.06 -11.55
CA LEU A 306 -3.33 -1.65 -11.89
C LEU A 306 -2.30 -1.07 -10.92
N SER A 307 -1.21 -0.53 -11.48
CA SER A 307 -0.05 -0.11 -10.70
C SER A 307 0.12 1.40 -10.75
N LEU A 308 0.18 2.04 -9.59
CA LEU A 308 0.42 3.48 -9.46
C LEU A 308 1.93 3.73 -9.43
N PRO A 309 2.49 4.54 -10.35
CA PRO A 309 3.90 4.91 -10.29
C PRO A 309 4.24 5.61 -8.98
N THR A 310 5.24 5.10 -8.26
CA THR A 310 5.63 5.64 -6.95
C THR A 310 7.16 5.72 -6.86
N ARG A 311 7.70 6.92 -6.55
CA ARG A 311 9.12 7.07 -6.22
C ARG A 311 9.35 6.89 -4.73
N ASN A 312 10.54 6.45 -4.34
CA ASN A 312 10.95 6.23 -2.95
C ASN A 312 10.03 5.29 -2.17
N ILE A 313 9.46 4.29 -2.85
CA ILE A 313 8.58 3.27 -2.25
C ILE A 313 9.21 2.64 -1.00
N HIS A 314 8.40 2.26 0.00
CA HIS A 314 8.83 1.72 1.30
C HIS A 314 9.70 2.70 2.12
N SER A 315 9.46 3.99 1.96
CA SER A 315 10.10 5.04 2.77
C SER A 315 9.03 5.98 3.38
N ASN A 316 9.48 6.94 4.17
CA ASN A 316 8.58 7.97 4.70
C ASN A 316 8.35 9.15 3.75
N VAL A 317 8.94 9.14 2.57
CA VAL A 317 8.87 10.22 1.56
C VAL A 317 8.52 9.67 0.18
N GLU A 318 7.57 8.76 0.15
CA GLU A 318 7.02 8.24 -1.09
C GLU A 318 6.38 9.37 -1.89
N ILE A 319 6.39 9.24 -3.23
CA ILE A 319 5.88 10.29 -4.11
C ILE A 319 4.97 9.66 -5.15
N VAL A 320 3.74 10.19 -5.25
CA VAL A 320 2.76 9.84 -6.31
C VAL A 320 2.28 11.08 -7.05
N SER A 321 1.65 10.89 -8.20
CA SER A 321 1.03 11.93 -9.00
C SER A 321 -0.49 11.90 -8.86
N LYS A 322 -1.12 13.07 -8.67
CA LYS A 322 -2.58 13.19 -8.69
C LYS A 322 -3.16 12.72 -10.03
N HIS A 323 -2.49 13.05 -11.13
CA HIS A 323 -2.88 12.60 -12.45
C HIS A 323 -2.94 11.07 -12.55
N ASP A 324 -1.91 10.36 -12.06
CA ASP A 324 -1.88 8.90 -12.14
C ASP A 324 -2.98 8.26 -11.28
N LEU A 325 -3.28 8.86 -10.11
CA LEU A 325 -4.41 8.45 -9.26
C LEU A 325 -5.75 8.61 -9.98
N GLU A 326 -5.96 9.72 -10.69
CA GLU A 326 -7.17 9.97 -11.48
C GLU A 326 -7.29 8.99 -12.64
N MET A 327 -6.19 8.63 -13.31
CA MET A 327 -6.19 7.63 -14.38
C MET A 327 -6.50 6.22 -13.86
N MET A 328 -5.93 5.84 -12.72
CA MET A 328 -6.26 4.57 -12.07
C MET A 328 -7.74 4.50 -11.67
N PHE A 329 -8.25 5.57 -11.08
CA PHE A 329 -9.67 5.69 -10.74
C PHE A 329 -10.58 5.56 -11.98
N ALA A 330 -10.29 6.30 -13.04
CA ALA A 330 -11.09 6.29 -14.26
C ALA A 330 -11.15 4.89 -14.89
N LEU A 331 -10.01 4.20 -14.98
CA LEU A 331 -9.94 2.85 -15.52
C LEU A 331 -10.71 1.85 -14.67
N ALA A 332 -10.48 1.84 -13.34
CA ALA A 332 -11.14 0.92 -12.43
C ALA A 332 -12.66 1.15 -12.37
N LEU A 333 -13.10 2.41 -12.41
CA LEU A 333 -14.51 2.76 -12.43
C LEU A 333 -15.19 2.29 -13.74
N HIS A 334 -14.53 2.51 -14.89
CA HIS A 334 -15.03 2.02 -16.18
C HIS A 334 -15.24 0.51 -16.18
N VAL A 335 -14.24 -0.25 -15.67
CA VAL A 335 -14.33 -1.72 -15.55
C VAL A 335 -15.49 -2.14 -14.65
N ALA A 336 -15.75 -1.43 -13.56
CA ALA A 336 -16.84 -1.78 -12.66
C ALA A 336 -18.24 -1.51 -13.26
N GLN A 337 -18.34 -0.47 -14.09
CA GLN A 337 -19.62 -0.02 -14.66
C GLN A 337 -20.01 -0.73 -15.95
N HIS A 338 -19.06 -1.33 -16.68
CA HIS A 338 -19.31 -1.91 -18.01
C HIS A 338 -18.86 -3.36 -18.09
N GLU A 339 -19.58 -4.16 -18.90
CA GLU A 339 -19.17 -5.53 -19.18
C GLU A 339 -17.82 -5.55 -19.92
N ILE A 340 -16.88 -6.34 -19.41
CA ILE A 340 -15.64 -6.64 -20.15
C ILE A 340 -15.87 -7.88 -21.00
N THR A 341 -15.79 -7.71 -22.31
CA THR A 341 -15.89 -8.81 -23.29
C THR A 341 -14.49 -9.24 -23.72
N PHE A 342 -14.27 -10.56 -23.87
CA PHE A 342 -12.98 -11.18 -24.21
C PHE A 342 -13.03 -11.86 -25.56
#